data_179bbb8e78b00fc1005cf6211a4740c6
#
_entry.id   179bbb8e78b00fc1005cf6211a4740c6
#
_cell.length_a   1.000
_cell.length_b   1.000
_cell.length_c   1.000
_cell.angle_alpha   90.00
_cell.angle_beta   90.00
_cell.angle_gamma   90.00
#
_symmetry.space_group_name_H-M   'P 1'
#
loop_
_entity.id
_entity.type
_entity.pdbx_description
1 polymer ?
#
loop_
_entity_poly.entity_id
_entity_poly.type
_entity_poly.pdbx_seq_one_letter_code
_entity_poly.pdbx_strand_id
1 'polypeptide(L)'
;VVEGCCWRCDNEIVQKEMPGYYVAITKYAQTLLDDLKTLENSWPSQVLTMQENWIGRSEGLEFKFDVTKETRAKLDKMFANFSVFTTRPDTIYGVSYTALSPEHPIVKYILEKELLPKNKLNAIKNMQKVPQKDRAIQEKEGIDLEIEAIHPLTGQKVPVWVANFVLSSYGEGAVMAVPAHDQRDFEFAKKYDLPIKQVIVGDDGLIEKQTAAYTGDGVLINSESFTGLKNSDAKNAIMYHFEQNSNGSKKVNFKLRDWGVSRQRYWGAPIPFVHCKTCGLVPEKLENLPVALPFDVEITGEGNPLDLHPTWKHCSCPKCGQSAIRETDTLDTFVQSSWYFLRYATNHKKWQTEGISKEDSDYWMDVDQYIGGIEHAILHLLYARFFTKVLKDLGYTNSNEPFKRLLTQGMVLKDGAKMSKSKGNVVDPDILIEKYGADTARMFILFAAPPTKELEWNDSAVEGAYKFIKRFYERAINITSDGLKEFKNISQDSLSK
;
A
#
# COMPACT_ATOMS: atom_id res chain seq x y z
N VAL A 1 -0.80 -12.90 -10.39
CA VAL A 1 -1.76 -12.85 -11.51
C VAL A 1 -1.03 -12.30 -12.70
N VAL A 2 -1.06 -12.98 -13.82
CA VAL A 2 -0.51 -12.56 -15.10
C VAL A 2 -1.63 -12.70 -16.13
N GLU A 3 -1.94 -11.63 -16.84
CA GLU A 3 -2.99 -11.61 -17.88
C GLU A 3 -4.35 -12.18 -17.44
N GLY A 4 -4.75 -11.93 -16.19
CA GLY A 4 -6.01 -12.44 -15.64
C GLY A 4 -5.97 -13.89 -15.15
N CYS A 5 -4.83 -14.58 -15.28
CA CYS A 5 -4.65 -15.97 -14.88
C CYS A 5 -3.70 -16.13 -13.69
N CYS A 6 -3.79 -17.27 -13.02
CA CYS A 6 -2.84 -17.66 -11.99
C CYS A 6 -1.48 -17.94 -12.62
N TRP A 7 -0.44 -17.23 -12.21
CA TRP A 7 0.94 -17.42 -12.71
C TRP A 7 1.49 -18.85 -12.52
N ARG A 8 0.81 -19.67 -11.71
CA ARG A 8 1.27 -21.02 -11.34
C ARG A 8 0.53 -22.15 -12.07
N CYS A 9 -0.77 -21.98 -12.33
CA CYS A 9 -1.62 -23.02 -12.91
C CYS A 9 -2.44 -22.56 -14.12
N ASP A 10 -2.24 -21.32 -14.58
CA ASP A 10 -2.91 -20.68 -15.73
C ASP A 10 -4.45 -20.66 -15.70
N ASN A 11 -5.06 -21.02 -14.56
CA ASN A 11 -6.49 -20.91 -14.38
C ASN A 11 -6.92 -19.43 -14.35
N GLU A 12 -8.04 -19.11 -14.98
CA GLU A 12 -8.66 -17.79 -14.93
C GLU A 12 -8.98 -17.41 -13.48
N ILE A 13 -8.62 -16.21 -13.08
CA ILE A 13 -8.86 -15.67 -11.74
C ILE A 13 -10.11 -14.82 -11.75
N VAL A 14 -11.04 -15.09 -10.85
CA VAL A 14 -12.23 -14.29 -10.61
C VAL A 14 -12.11 -13.51 -9.31
N GLN A 15 -12.57 -12.27 -9.31
CA GLN A 15 -12.70 -11.47 -8.09
C GLN A 15 -13.94 -11.95 -7.32
N LYS A 16 -13.76 -12.23 -6.02
CA LYS A 16 -14.82 -12.65 -5.11
C LYS A 16 -14.79 -11.78 -3.87
N GLU A 17 -15.96 -11.29 -3.45
CA GLU A 17 -16.12 -10.66 -2.14
C GLU A 17 -16.07 -11.74 -1.06
N MET A 18 -15.18 -11.56 -0.09
CA MET A 18 -15.02 -12.47 1.04
C MET A 18 -15.01 -11.66 2.33
N PRO A 19 -15.67 -12.16 3.40
CA PRO A 19 -15.53 -11.56 4.72
C PRO A 19 -14.06 -11.66 5.18
N GLY A 20 -13.58 -10.67 5.92
CA GLY A 20 -12.23 -10.68 6.43
C GLY A 20 -12.03 -9.62 7.50
N TYR A 21 -10.93 -9.73 8.23
CA TYR A 21 -10.55 -8.78 9.26
C TYR A 21 -9.60 -7.73 8.69
N TYR A 22 -9.84 -6.48 9.07
CA TYR A 22 -9.04 -5.35 8.67
C TYR A 22 -8.54 -4.59 9.90
N VAL A 23 -7.30 -4.16 9.87
CA VAL A 23 -6.73 -3.27 10.89
C VAL A 23 -6.83 -1.84 10.36
N ALA A 24 -7.44 -0.95 11.15
CA ALA A 24 -7.76 0.41 10.76
C ALA A 24 -6.53 1.34 10.75
N ILE A 25 -5.54 1.03 9.91
CA ILE A 25 -4.32 1.84 9.73
C ILE A 25 -4.64 3.25 9.22
N THR A 26 -5.76 3.41 8.51
CA THR A 26 -6.21 4.72 8.01
C THR A 26 -6.49 5.71 9.13
N LYS A 27 -6.89 5.26 10.32
CA LYS A 27 -7.07 6.12 11.49
C LYS A 27 -5.78 6.78 11.96
N TYR A 28 -4.63 6.19 11.62
CA TYR A 28 -3.31 6.70 11.95
C TYR A 28 -2.60 7.35 10.76
N ALA A 29 -3.26 7.47 9.61
CA ALA A 29 -2.65 7.97 8.39
C ALA A 29 -2.01 9.36 8.56
N GLN A 30 -2.71 10.29 9.21
CA GLN A 30 -2.19 11.63 9.46
C GLN A 30 -1.00 11.59 10.42
N THR A 31 -1.10 10.87 11.54
CA THR A 31 -0.01 10.74 12.51
C THR A 31 1.23 10.08 11.90
N LEU A 32 1.03 9.01 11.10
CA LEU A 32 2.11 8.36 10.38
C LEU A 32 2.82 9.30 9.40
N LEU A 33 2.06 10.21 8.78
CA LEU A 33 2.60 11.21 7.86
C LEU A 33 3.35 12.31 8.61
N ASP A 34 2.76 12.87 9.66
CA ASP A 34 3.34 13.98 10.43
C ASP A 34 4.65 13.56 11.10
N ASP A 35 4.70 12.33 11.63
CA ASP A 35 5.87 11.82 12.33
C ASP A 35 7.02 11.42 11.38
N LEU A 36 6.83 11.41 10.04
CA LEU A 36 7.94 11.26 9.09
C LEU A 36 9.01 12.35 9.30
N LYS A 37 8.60 13.54 9.70
CA LYS A 37 9.52 14.66 9.99
C LYS A 37 10.50 14.34 11.12
N THR A 38 10.09 13.54 12.10
CA THR A 38 10.96 13.13 13.21
C THR A 38 12.06 12.17 12.78
N LEU A 39 11.89 11.53 11.61
CA LEU A 39 12.79 10.53 11.06
C LEU A 39 13.77 11.08 9.99
N GLU A 40 13.60 12.34 9.55
CA GLU A 40 14.34 12.94 8.42
C GLU A 40 15.87 12.85 8.54
N ASN A 41 16.41 12.94 9.76
CA ASN A 41 17.86 12.90 9.98
C ASN A 41 18.42 11.49 10.27
N SER A 42 17.57 10.48 10.27
CA SER A 42 17.92 9.15 10.78
C SER A 42 17.46 8.01 9.88
N TRP A 43 16.54 8.29 8.97
CA TRP A 43 16.06 7.36 7.96
C TRP A 43 16.42 7.85 6.55
N PRO A 44 16.68 6.94 5.59
CA PRO A 44 16.91 7.31 4.20
C PRO A 44 15.75 8.12 3.61
N SER A 45 16.04 9.25 2.97
CA SER A 45 15.03 10.12 2.35
C SER A 45 14.13 9.39 1.36
N GLN A 46 14.70 8.42 0.63
CA GLN A 46 13.94 7.58 -0.30
C GLN A 46 12.82 6.80 0.41
N VAL A 47 13.08 6.25 1.61
CA VAL A 47 12.05 5.52 2.40
C VAL A 47 10.95 6.47 2.85
N LEU A 48 11.33 7.67 3.32
CA LEU A 48 10.37 8.68 3.76
C LEU A 48 9.46 9.10 2.60
N THR A 49 10.04 9.40 1.44
CA THR A 49 9.28 9.73 0.22
C THR A 49 8.37 8.58 -0.23
N MET A 50 8.84 7.33 -0.15
CA MET A 50 8.01 6.17 -0.49
C MET A 50 6.82 6.05 0.47
N GLN A 51 7.00 6.26 1.77
CA GLN A 51 5.91 6.22 2.75
C GLN A 51 4.95 7.38 2.58
N GLU A 52 5.45 8.61 2.38
CA GLU A 52 4.63 9.79 2.10
C GLU A 52 3.71 9.57 0.89
N ASN A 53 4.28 9.11 -0.23
CA ASN A 53 3.54 8.82 -1.45
C ASN A 53 2.54 7.67 -1.29
N TRP A 54 2.86 6.68 -0.45
CA TRP A 54 1.98 5.54 -0.17
C TRP A 54 0.81 5.93 0.72
N ILE A 55 1.06 6.71 1.77
CA ILE A 55 0.01 7.30 2.61
C ILE A 55 -0.85 8.24 1.75
N GLY A 56 -0.21 9.06 0.92
CA GLY A 56 -0.82 9.81 -0.17
C GLY A 56 -1.95 10.72 0.28
N ARG A 57 -1.66 11.64 1.23
CA ARG A 57 -2.60 12.65 1.68
C ARG A 57 -2.98 13.59 0.54
N SER A 58 -4.24 13.77 0.33
CA SER A 58 -4.78 14.76 -0.59
C SER A 58 -5.87 15.57 0.10
N GLU A 59 -5.88 16.86 -0.16
CA GLU A 59 -6.88 17.79 0.34
C GLU A 59 -7.63 18.40 -0.83
N GLY A 60 -8.95 18.45 -0.73
CA GLY A 60 -9.78 18.90 -1.82
C GLY A 60 -11.21 19.14 -1.40
N LEU A 61 -12.07 19.24 -2.38
CA LEU A 61 -13.51 19.44 -2.26
C LEU A 61 -14.25 18.13 -2.53
N GLU A 62 -15.10 17.72 -1.60
CA GLU A 62 -16.13 16.71 -1.84
C GLU A 62 -17.46 17.41 -2.04
N PHE A 63 -18.16 17.09 -3.12
CA PHE A 63 -19.47 17.64 -3.44
C PHE A 63 -20.31 16.66 -4.25
N LYS A 64 -21.60 16.98 -4.48
CA LYS A 64 -22.52 16.09 -5.16
C LYS A 64 -22.94 16.63 -6.51
N PHE A 65 -23.10 15.71 -7.45
CA PHE A 65 -23.85 15.93 -8.69
C PHE A 65 -25.27 15.36 -8.49
N ASP A 66 -26.28 16.19 -8.59
CA ASP A 66 -27.66 15.72 -8.67
C ASP A 66 -27.91 15.14 -10.05
N VAL A 67 -28.67 14.05 -10.14
CA VAL A 67 -29.10 13.53 -11.43
C VAL A 67 -30.33 14.28 -11.94
N THR A 68 -30.51 14.33 -13.26
CA THR A 68 -31.68 14.98 -13.87
C THR A 68 -32.98 14.24 -13.50
N LYS A 69 -34.13 14.91 -13.70
CA LYS A 69 -35.43 14.29 -13.44
C LYS A 69 -35.66 13.05 -14.31
N GLU A 70 -35.21 13.11 -15.55
CA GLU A 70 -35.27 12.02 -16.53
C GLU A 70 -34.40 10.83 -16.08
N THR A 71 -33.19 11.10 -15.64
CA THR A 71 -32.28 10.09 -15.07
C THR A 71 -32.88 9.48 -13.82
N ARG A 72 -33.47 10.27 -12.90
CA ARG A 72 -34.13 9.77 -11.69
C ARG A 72 -35.33 8.87 -11.98
N ALA A 73 -36.03 9.10 -13.10
CA ALA A 73 -37.10 8.22 -13.53
C ALA A 73 -36.62 6.86 -14.06
N LYS A 74 -35.40 6.79 -14.60
CA LYS A 74 -34.73 5.54 -15.03
C LYS A 74 -34.12 4.76 -13.88
N LEU A 75 -33.59 5.45 -12.89
CA LEU A 75 -32.90 4.86 -11.73
C LEU A 75 -33.86 4.75 -10.53
N ASP A 76 -33.42 4.01 -9.48
CA ASP A 76 -34.11 4.00 -8.21
C ASP A 76 -33.99 5.36 -7.50
N LYS A 77 -34.97 5.71 -6.66
CA LYS A 77 -34.98 6.97 -5.88
C LYS A 77 -33.76 7.16 -4.99
N MET A 78 -33.10 6.07 -4.59
CA MET A 78 -31.87 6.12 -3.80
C MET A 78 -30.70 6.75 -4.57
N PHE A 79 -30.71 6.74 -5.90
CA PHE A 79 -29.69 7.33 -6.76
C PHE A 79 -30.07 8.77 -7.22
N ALA A 80 -30.50 9.61 -6.27
CA ALA A 80 -30.81 11.01 -6.56
C ALA A 80 -29.58 11.86 -6.88
N ASN A 81 -28.41 11.46 -6.39
CA ASN A 81 -27.12 12.10 -6.59
C ASN A 81 -25.99 11.11 -6.43
N PHE A 82 -24.78 11.53 -6.78
CA PHE A 82 -23.54 10.85 -6.46
C PHE A 82 -22.45 11.85 -6.07
N SER A 83 -21.57 11.46 -5.14
CA SER A 83 -20.48 12.31 -4.65
C SER A 83 -19.24 12.18 -5.52
N VAL A 84 -18.52 13.29 -5.68
CA VAL A 84 -17.19 13.33 -6.29
C VAL A 84 -16.22 14.06 -5.36
N PHE A 85 -14.96 13.66 -5.44
CA PHE A 85 -13.86 14.33 -4.77
C PHE A 85 -12.86 14.86 -5.79
N THR A 86 -12.44 16.11 -5.63
CA THR A 86 -11.43 16.73 -6.49
C THR A 86 -10.39 17.51 -5.68
N THR A 87 -9.13 17.39 -6.06
CA THR A 87 -8.04 18.28 -5.59
C THR A 87 -7.91 19.55 -6.44
N ARG A 88 -8.71 19.65 -7.52
CA ARG A 88 -8.71 20.77 -8.47
C ARG A 88 -10.11 21.43 -8.57
N PRO A 89 -10.67 21.94 -7.45
CA PRO A 89 -11.94 22.65 -7.51
C PRO A 89 -11.90 23.90 -8.43
N ASP A 90 -10.73 24.46 -8.63
CA ASP A 90 -10.46 25.57 -9.57
C ASP A 90 -10.85 25.24 -11.04
N THR A 91 -10.94 23.96 -11.40
CA THR A 91 -11.30 23.54 -12.75
C THR A 91 -12.78 23.20 -12.95
N ILE A 92 -13.63 23.33 -11.93
CA ILE A 92 -15.00 22.84 -11.91
C ILE A 92 -15.85 23.38 -13.08
N TYR A 93 -15.69 24.62 -13.48
CA TYR A 93 -16.40 25.22 -14.61
C TYR A 93 -16.02 24.61 -15.96
N GLY A 94 -14.91 23.86 -16.03
CA GLY A 94 -14.44 23.11 -17.17
C GLY A 94 -15.02 21.69 -17.30
N VAL A 95 -15.89 21.30 -16.36
CA VAL A 95 -16.54 19.99 -16.38
C VAL A 95 -17.37 19.84 -17.63
N SER A 96 -17.12 18.81 -18.43
CA SER A 96 -17.88 18.50 -19.64
C SER A 96 -18.56 17.13 -19.58
N TYR A 97 -18.13 16.25 -18.70
CA TYR A 97 -18.78 14.98 -18.39
C TYR A 97 -18.42 14.54 -16.97
N THR A 98 -19.11 13.54 -16.45
CA THR A 98 -18.74 12.83 -15.23
C THR A 98 -18.49 11.36 -15.56
N ALA A 99 -17.60 10.71 -14.81
CA ALA A 99 -17.33 9.30 -15.02
C ALA A 99 -17.39 8.52 -13.70
N LEU A 100 -18.02 7.35 -13.77
CA LEU A 100 -18.17 6.40 -12.68
C LEU A 100 -17.23 5.21 -12.87
N SER A 101 -16.78 4.61 -11.79
CA SER A 101 -16.07 3.34 -11.84
C SER A 101 -17.00 2.20 -12.29
N PRO A 102 -16.49 1.16 -12.92
CA PRO A 102 -17.30 -0.01 -13.27
C PRO A 102 -17.99 -0.68 -12.07
N GLU A 103 -17.44 -0.51 -10.86
CA GLU A 103 -17.95 -1.05 -9.61
C GLU A 103 -18.94 -0.12 -8.86
N HIS A 104 -19.18 1.09 -9.38
CA HIS A 104 -20.05 2.07 -8.72
C HIS A 104 -21.50 1.54 -8.54
N PRO A 105 -22.18 1.85 -7.42
CA PRO A 105 -23.55 1.35 -7.17
C PRO A 105 -24.55 1.64 -8.28
N ILE A 106 -24.50 2.82 -8.90
CA ILE A 106 -25.35 3.17 -10.06
C ILE A 106 -25.07 2.21 -11.23
N VAL A 107 -23.80 1.90 -11.51
CA VAL A 107 -23.42 0.99 -12.61
C VAL A 107 -23.89 -0.44 -12.31
N LYS A 108 -23.72 -0.91 -11.07
CA LYS A 108 -24.25 -2.21 -10.63
C LYS A 108 -25.78 -2.28 -10.84
N TYR A 109 -26.50 -1.25 -10.44
CA TYR A 109 -27.97 -1.19 -10.64
C TYR A 109 -28.34 -1.22 -12.13
N ILE A 110 -27.66 -0.46 -12.98
CA ILE A 110 -27.87 -0.47 -14.44
C ILE A 110 -27.65 -1.86 -15.02
N LEU A 111 -26.61 -2.58 -14.57
CA LEU A 111 -26.33 -3.95 -15.00
C LEU A 111 -27.39 -4.95 -14.52
N GLU A 112 -27.85 -4.85 -13.27
CA GLU A 112 -28.86 -5.72 -12.66
C GLU A 112 -30.23 -5.54 -13.30
N LYS A 113 -30.59 -4.30 -13.65
CA LYS A 113 -31.88 -3.97 -14.27
C LYS A 113 -31.84 -3.96 -15.81
N GLU A 114 -30.69 -4.27 -16.40
CA GLU A 114 -30.48 -4.29 -17.86
C GLU A 114 -30.94 -3.00 -18.57
N LEU A 115 -30.61 -1.83 -17.98
CA LEU A 115 -31.12 -0.52 -18.44
C LEU A 115 -30.41 0.02 -19.72
N LEU A 116 -29.47 -0.72 -20.28
CA LEU A 116 -28.71 -0.37 -21.48
C LEU A 116 -28.78 -1.50 -22.52
N PRO A 117 -28.49 -1.22 -23.79
CA PRO A 117 -28.33 -2.25 -24.83
C PRO A 117 -27.31 -3.33 -24.44
N LYS A 118 -27.54 -4.59 -24.83
CA LYS A 118 -26.74 -5.76 -24.44
C LYS A 118 -25.23 -5.61 -24.75
N ASN A 119 -24.88 -4.97 -25.87
CA ASN A 119 -23.49 -4.70 -26.22
C ASN A 119 -22.79 -3.80 -25.19
N LYS A 120 -23.44 -2.74 -24.73
CA LYS A 120 -22.94 -1.83 -23.68
C LYS A 120 -22.82 -2.54 -22.34
N LEU A 121 -23.84 -3.32 -21.92
CA LEU A 121 -23.80 -4.12 -20.69
C LEU A 121 -22.64 -5.13 -20.67
N ASN A 122 -22.42 -5.83 -21.79
CA ASN A 122 -21.31 -6.78 -21.92
C ASN A 122 -19.95 -6.08 -21.87
N ALA A 123 -19.81 -4.92 -22.48
CA ALA A 123 -18.58 -4.15 -22.42
C ALA A 123 -18.26 -3.69 -20.98
N ILE A 124 -19.25 -3.24 -20.20
CA ILE A 124 -19.09 -2.91 -18.78
C ILE A 124 -18.66 -4.15 -17.97
N LYS A 125 -19.33 -5.30 -18.17
CA LYS A 125 -18.95 -6.56 -17.51
C LYS A 125 -17.53 -6.99 -17.84
N ASN A 126 -17.08 -6.82 -19.08
CA ASN A 126 -15.69 -7.10 -19.46
C ASN A 126 -14.71 -6.14 -18.78
N MET A 127 -15.06 -4.86 -18.65
CA MET A 127 -14.27 -3.87 -17.93
C MET A 127 -14.09 -4.24 -16.47
N GLN A 128 -15.12 -4.80 -15.80
CA GLN A 128 -15.06 -5.28 -14.41
C GLN A 128 -14.14 -6.49 -14.21
N LYS A 129 -13.93 -7.33 -15.23
CA LYS A 129 -13.02 -8.49 -15.14
C LYS A 129 -11.55 -8.10 -15.03
N VAL A 130 -11.18 -6.94 -15.54
CA VAL A 130 -9.79 -6.45 -15.51
C VAL A 130 -9.50 -5.85 -14.13
N PRO A 131 -8.41 -6.26 -13.44
CA PRO A 131 -8.03 -5.66 -12.16
C PRO A 131 -7.82 -4.15 -12.25
N GLN A 132 -8.22 -3.41 -11.21
CA GLN A 132 -8.16 -1.92 -11.20
C GLN A 132 -6.76 -1.37 -11.53
N LYS A 133 -5.69 -2.01 -11.02
CA LYS A 133 -4.30 -1.60 -11.29
C LYS A 133 -3.92 -1.75 -12.77
N ASP A 134 -4.43 -2.77 -13.43
CA ASP A 134 -4.12 -3.06 -14.83
C ASP A 134 -4.95 -2.13 -15.75
N ARG A 135 -6.21 -1.83 -15.37
CA ARG A 135 -7.04 -0.82 -16.07
C ARG A 135 -6.41 0.58 -16.06
N ALA A 136 -5.71 0.94 -14.99
CA ALA A 136 -5.09 2.27 -14.86
C ALA A 136 -4.02 2.57 -15.92
N ILE A 137 -3.37 1.53 -16.45
CA ILE A 137 -2.30 1.64 -17.47
C ILE A 137 -2.80 1.36 -18.90
N GLN A 138 -4.03 0.87 -19.06
CA GLN A 138 -4.64 0.64 -20.38
C GLN A 138 -5.03 1.94 -21.06
N GLU A 139 -5.30 1.86 -22.36
CA GLU A 139 -5.94 2.94 -23.12
C GLU A 139 -7.26 3.35 -22.45
N LYS A 140 -7.56 4.65 -22.45
CA LYS A 140 -8.74 5.18 -21.77
C LYS A 140 -10.01 4.82 -22.55
N GLU A 141 -10.87 4.04 -21.91
CA GLU A 141 -12.12 3.53 -22.49
C GLU A 141 -13.29 3.77 -21.56
N GLY A 142 -14.46 3.98 -22.15
CA GLY A 142 -15.69 4.16 -21.41
C GLY A 142 -16.92 3.90 -22.24
N ILE A 143 -18.06 3.90 -21.54
CA ILE A 143 -19.38 3.66 -22.11
C ILE A 143 -20.33 4.73 -21.58
N ASP A 144 -21.01 5.41 -22.49
CA ASP A 144 -22.09 6.34 -22.12
C ASP A 144 -23.24 5.55 -21.49
N LEU A 145 -23.60 5.91 -20.24
CA LEU A 145 -24.67 5.29 -19.47
C LEU A 145 -26.07 5.79 -19.88
N GLU A 146 -26.16 6.72 -20.84
CA GLU A 146 -27.41 7.34 -21.30
C GLU A 146 -28.22 7.94 -20.14
N ILE A 147 -27.52 8.51 -19.18
CA ILE A 147 -28.03 9.27 -18.04
C ILE A 147 -27.25 10.57 -17.91
N GLU A 148 -27.87 11.56 -17.29
CA GLU A 148 -27.32 12.90 -17.13
C GLU A 148 -27.33 13.35 -15.68
N ALA A 149 -26.33 14.10 -15.29
CA ALA A 149 -26.24 14.82 -14.03
C ALA A 149 -26.32 16.35 -14.24
N ILE A 150 -26.57 17.08 -13.17
CA ILE A 150 -26.65 18.54 -13.18
C ILE A 150 -25.36 19.11 -12.60
N HIS A 151 -24.70 19.96 -13.37
CA HIS A 151 -23.51 20.67 -12.90
C HIS A 151 -23.86 21.58 -11.71
N PRO A 152 -23.18 21.44 -10.55
CA PRO A 152 -23.64 22.03 -9.29
C PRO A 152 -23.61 23.56 -9.25
N LEU A 153 -22.80 24.22 -10.09
CA LEU A 153 -22.70 25.69 -10.15
C LEU A 153 -23.46 26.29 -11.31
N THR A 154 -23.39 25.70 -12.51
CA THR A 154 -23.98 26.26 -13.73
C THR A 154 -25.39 25.75 -14.01
N GLY A 155 -25.84 24.67 -13.38
CA GLY A 155 -27.13 24.02 -13.66
C GLY A 155 -27.18 23.30 -15.01
N GLN A 156 -26.11 23.29 -15.78
CA GLN A 156 -26.06 22.61 -17.09
C GLN A 156 -26.10 21.08 -16.91
N LYS A 157 -26.73 20.41 -17.87
CA LYS A 157 -26.70 18.95 -17.94
C LYS A 157 -25.34 18.46 -18.43
N VAL A 158 -24.78 17.45 -17.78
CA VAL A 158 -23.55 16.78 -18.17
C VAL A 158 -23.77 15.27 -18.28
N PRO A 159 -23.24 14.60 -19.31
CA PRO A 159 -23.41 13.16 -19.47
C PRO A 159 -22.62 12.40 -18.42
N VAL A 160 -23.14 11.23 -18.05
CA VAL A 160 -22.51 10.32 -17.09
C VAL A 160 -22.00 9.08 -17.83
N TRP A 161 -20.71 8.84 -17.74
CA TRP A 161 -20.03 7.71 -18.36
C TRP A 161 -19.60 6.68 -17.31
N VAL A 162 -19.39 5.44 -17.70
CA VAL A 162 -18.51 4.52 -16.96
C VAL A 162 -17.16 4.49 -17.66
N ALA A 163 -16.06 4.60 -16.89
CA ALA A 163 -14.72 4.64 -17.48
C ALA A 163 -13.73 3.74 -16.72
N ASN A 164 -12.86 3.07 -17.50
CA ASN A 164 -11.91 2.08 -16.98
C ASN A 164 -10.83 2.68 -16.06
N PHE A 165 -10.54 3.96 -16.16
CA PHE A 165 -9.53 4.65 -15.37
C PHE A 165 -10.06 5.24 -14.06
N VAL A 166 -11.38 5.17 -13.81
CA VAL A 166 -11.98 5.62 -12.55
C VAL A 166 -11.89 4.49 -11.53
N LEU A 167 -11.24 4.78 -10.40
CA LEU A 167 -10.99 3.80 -9.34
C LEU A 167 -12.11 3.88 -8.28
N SER A 168 -12.78 2.76 -8.00
CA SER A 168 -13.78 2.69 -6.92
C SER A 168 -13.19 2.89 -5.53
N SER A 169 -11.90 2.77 -5.42
CA SER A 169 -11.14 2.79 -4.19
C SER A 169 -10.57 4.16 -3.80
N TYR A 170 -10.78 5.17 -4.61
CA TYR A 170 -10.38 6.55 -4.33
C TYR A 170 -11.57 7.48 -4.53
N GLY A 171 -11.85 8.31 -3.52
CA GLY A 171 -13.11 9.04 -3.46
C GLY A 171 -14.29 8.05 -3.37
N GLU A 172 -15.40 8.43 -3.96
CA GLU A 172 -16.64 7.60 -3.97
C GLU A 172 -16.77 6.77 -5.26
N GLY A 173 -15.69 6.58 -6.02
CA GLY A 173 -15.73 5.88 -7.31
C GLY A 173 -16.39 6.69 -8.43
N ALA A 174 -16.41 8.00 -8.31
CA ALA A 174 -16.90 8.95 -9.29
C ALA A 174 -15.95 10.13 -9.43
N VAL A 175 -15.83 10.68 -10.62
CA VAL A 175 -14.99 11.85 -10.92
C VAL A 175 -15.75 12.88 -11.74
N MET A 176 -15.45 14.15 -11.51
CA MET A 176 -15.74 15.21 -12.48
C MET A 176 -14.62 15.21 -13.52
N ALA A 177 -14.97 15.22 -14.79
CA ALA A 177 -14.00 15.23 -15.86
C ALA A 177 -13.80 16.63 -16.44
N VAL A 178 -12.53 17.04 -16.50
CA VAL A 178 -12.11 18.38 -16.93
C VAL A 178 -11.07 18.28 -18.06
N PRO A 179 -11.47 17.93 -19.27
CA PRO A 179 -10.56 17.59 -20.37
C PRO A 179 -9.50 18.66 -20.67
N ALA A 180 -9.83 19.93 -20.51
CA ALA A 180 -8.85 20.99 -20.74
C ALA A 180 -7.71 21.03 -19.73
N HIS A 181 -7.85 20.36 -18.54
CA HIS A 181 -6.96 20.48 -17.39
C HIS A 181 -6.51 19.15 -16.76
N ASP A 182 -6.98 18.01 -17.26
CA ASP A 182 -6.50 16.66 -16.91
C ASP A 182 -6.21 15.88 -18.20
N GLN A 183 -5.01 15.34 -18.31
CA GLN A 183 -4.57 14.68 -19.54
C GLN A 183 -5.36 13.39 -19.84
N ARG A 184 -5.78 12.65 -18.80
CA ARG A 184 -6.59 11.43 -18.97
C ARG A 184 -7.99 11.78 -19.51
N ASP A 185 -8.57 12.83 -18.96
CA ASP A 185 -9.87 13.33 -19.39
C ASP A 185 -9.80 13.91 -20.79
N PHE A 186 -8.65 14.54 -21.14
CA PHE A 186 -8.40 15.07 -22.49
C PHE A 186 -8.36 13.96 -23.54
N GLU A 187 -7.58 12.90 -23.28
CA GLU A 187 -7.48 11.74 -24.18
C GLU A 187 -8.85 11.07 -24.38
N PHE A 188 -9.59 10.91 -23.28
CA PHE A 188 -10.93 10.36 -23.30
C PHE A 188 -11.90 11.26 -24.10
N ALA A 189 -11.93 12.56 -23.84
CA ALA A 189 -12.78 13.50 -24.54
C ALA A 189 -12.49 13.54 -26.05
N LYS A 190 -11.22 13.45 -26.44
CA LYS A 190 -10.81 13.34 -27.85
C LYS A 190 -11.32 12.06 -28.50
N LYS A 191 -11.24 10.93 -27.80
CA LYS A 191 -11.69 9.62 -28.31
C LYS A 191 -13.20 9.58 -28.55
N TYR A 192 -13.97 10.23 -27.68
CA TYR A 192 -15.44 10.18 -27.69
C TYR A 192 -16.10 11.47 -28.16
N ASP A 193 -15.33 12.40 -28.74
CA ASP A 193 -15.80 13.69 -29.28
C ASP A 193 -16.59 14.52 -28.24
N LEU A 194 -16.09 14.52 -26.98
CA LEU A 194 -16.69 15.29 -25.90
C LEU A 194 -16.12 16.72 -25.84
N PRO A 195 -16.89 17.71 -25.35
CA PRO A 195 -16.43 19.09 -25.29
C PRO A 195 -15.17 19.26 -24.40
N ILE A 196 -14.22 20.09 -24.87
CA ILE A 196 -13.02 20.50 -24.15
C ILE A 196 -13.15 21.98 -23.86
N LYS A 197 -13.30 22.32 -22.56
CA LYS A 197 -13.63 23.68 -22.12
C LYS A 197 -12.51 24.21 -21.23
N GLN A 198 -11.71 25.14 -21.78
CA GLN A 198 -10.62 25.76 -21.03
C GLN A 198 -11.16 26.79 -20.02
N VAL A 199 -10.72 26.67 -18.77
CA VAL A 199 -11.11 27.53 -17.67
C VAL A 199 -9.91 28.07 -16.86
N ILE A 200 -8.70 27.64 -17.20
CA ILE A 200 -7.45 28.21 -16.68
C ILE A 200 -6.54 28.50 -17.84
N VAL A 201 -5.95 29.71 -17.83
CA VAL A 201 -4.96 30.15 -18.82
C VAL A 201 -3.68 30.54 -18.12
N GLY A 202 -2.55 30.13 -18.68
CA GLY A 202 -1.22 30.58 -18.30
C GLY A 202 -0.88 31.92 -18.95
N ASP A 203 0.38 32.30 -18.88
CA ASP A 203 0.91 33.54 -19.45
C ASP A 203 0.74 33.61 -20.98
N ASP A 204 0.68 32.47 -21.66
CA ASP A 204 0.48 32.35 -23.10
C ASP A 204 -0.97 32.63 -23.55
N GLY A 205 -1.89 32.83 -22.60
CA GLY A 205 -3.29 33.11 -22.87
C GLY A 205 -4.13 31.90 -23.29
N LEU A 206 -5.26 32.16 -23.95
CA LEU A 206 -6.19 31.14 -24.41
C LEU A 206 -5.59 30.33 -25.57
N ILE A 207 -5.63 29.00 -25.44
CA ILE A 207 -5.17 28.09 -26.49
C ILE A 207 -6.37 27.73 -27.40
N GLU A 208 -6.44 28.29 -28.59
CA GLU A 208 -7.56 28.10 -29.53
C GLU A 208 -7.77 26.61 -29.89
N LYS A 209 -6.70 25.85 -30.02
CA LYS A 209 -6.74 24.41 -30.32
C LYS A 209 -5.79 23.64 -29.41
N GLN A 210 -6.30 23.16 -28.28
CA GLN A 210 -5.51 22.34 -27.38
C GLN A 210 -5.15 20.99 -28.03
N THR A 211 -3.86 20.65 -27.95
CA THR A 211 -3.31 19.34 -28.34
C THR A 211 -3.05 18.44 -27.15
N ALA A 212 -3.02 19.02 -25.94
CA ALA A 212 -2.88 18.36 -24.65
C ALA A 212 -3.59 19.17 -23.56
N ALA A 213 -3.83 18.59 -22.40
CA ALA A 213 -4.39 19.29 -21.26
C ALA A 213 -3.40 20.33 -20.70
N TYR A 214 -3.90 21.50 -20.31
CA TYR A 214 -3.13 22.49 -19.59
C TYR A 214 -3.22 22.23 -18.07
N THR A 215 -2.15 21.74 -17.47
CA THR A 215 -2.10 21.37 -16.05
C THR A 215 -1.37 22.39 -15.17
N GLY A 216 -0.85 23.46 -15.76
CA GLY A 216 -0.06 24.49 -15.07
C GLY A 216 -0.88 25.45 -14.21
N ASP A 217 -0.15 26.35 -13.55
CA ASP A 217 -0.73 27.48 -12.83
C ASP A 217 -1.19 28.56 -13.80
N GLY A 218 -2.19 29.35 -13.39
CA GLY A 218 -2.73 30.39 -14.24
C GLY A 218 -3.88 31.16 -13.59
N VAL A 219 -4.63 31.85 -14.45
CA VAL A 219 -5.78 32.68 -14.09
C VAL A 219 -7.06 32.04 -14.61
N LEU A 220 -8.12 32.07 -13.83
CA LEU A 220 -9.40 31.52 -14.22
C LEU A 220 -10.07 32.41 -15.27
N ILE A 221 -10.60 31.75 -16.32
CA ILE A 221 -11.48 32.32 -17.34
C ILE A 221 -12.77 31.49 -17.40
N ASN A 222 -13.83 31.99 -18.00
CA ASN A 222 -15.09 31.27 -18.18
C ASN A 222 -15.67 30.65 -16.89
N SER A 223 -15.39 31.26 -15.73
CA SER A 223 -15.67 30.72 -14.39
C SER A 223 -16.57 31.66 -13.57
N GLU A 224 -17.47 32.37 -14.22
CA GLU A 224 -18.44 33.31 -13.63
C GLU A 224 -17.76 34.27 -12.62
N SER A 225 -18.22 34.32 -11.38
CA SER A 225 -17.69 35.22 -10.32
C SER A 225 -16.24 34.91 -9.90
N PHE A 226 -15.70 33.77 -10.29
CA PHE A 226 -14.32 33.38 -9.99
C PHE A 226 -13.35 33.71 -11.14
N THR A 227 -13.84 34.22 -12.26
CA THR A 227 -13.00 34.65 -13.38
C THR A 227 -12.04 35.77 -12.93
N GLY A 228 -10.77 35.65 -13.34
CA GLY A 228 -9.72 36.62 -12.98
C GLY A 228 -8.93 36.24 -11.72
N LEU A 229 -9.37 35.24 -10.95
CA LEU A 229 -8.59 34.76 -9.80
C LEU A 229 -7.44 33.85 -10.27
N LYS A 230 -6.32 33.89 -9.57
CA LYS A 230 -5.30 32.85 -9.70
C LYS A 230 -5.86 31.51 -9.25
N ASN A 231 -5.46 30.44 -9.91
CA ASN A 231 -6.00 29.10 -9.59
C ASN A 231 -5.76 28.68 -8.13
N SER A 232 -4.67 29.10 -7.49
CA SER A 232 -4.42 28.89 -6.05
C SER A 232 -5.50 29.54 -5.16
N ASP A 233 -5.88 30.78 -5.47
CA ASP A 233 -6.88 31.54 -4.71
C ASP A 233 -8.29 31.03 -5.02
N ALA A 234 -8.53 30.70 -6.29
CA ALA A 234 -9.79 30.15 -6.75
C ALA A 234 -10.14 28.81 -6.06
N LYS A 235 -9.15 27.95 -5.81
CA LYS A 235 -9.36 26.69 -5.05
C LYS A 235 -10.03 26.97 -3.71
N ASN A 236 -9.48 27.90 -2.94
CA ASN A 236 -10.01 28.25 -1.62
C ASN A 236 -11.37 28.96 -1.73
N ALA A 237 -11.53 29.87 -2.68
CA ALA A 237 -12.77 30.61 -2.87
C ALA A 237 -13.93 29.68 -3.28
N ILE A 238 -13.68 28.73 -4.18
CA ILE A 238 -14.68 27.76 -4.61
C ILE A 238 -15.02 26.77 -3.50
N MET A 239 -14.03 26.25 -2.75
CA MET A 239 -14.29 25.40 -1.58
C MET A 239 -15.16 26.14 -0.54
N TYR A 240 -14.82 27.38 -0.24
CA TYR A 240 -15.62 28.22 0.68
C TYR A 240 -17.05 28.42 0.16
N HIS A 241 -17.23 28.69 -1.15
CA HIS A 241 -18.55 28.83 -1.76
C HIS A 241 -19.41 27.57 -1.57
N PHE A 242 -18.84 26.37 -1.77
CA PHE A 242 -19.55 25.11 -1.56
C PHE A 242 -19.94 24.88 -0.10
N GLU A 243 -19.06 25.21 0.83
CA GLU A 243 -19.33 25.10 2.27
C GLU A 243 -20.47 26.04 2.71
N GLN A 244 -20.46 27.30 2.27
CA GLN A 244 -21.50 28.28 2.59
C GLN A 244 -22.88 27.89 2.07
N ASN A 245 -22.93 27.24 0.91
CA ASN A 245 -24.18 26.78 0.29
C ASN A 245 -24.58 25.36 0.71
N SER A 246 -23.86 24.71 1.61
CA SER A 246 -24.09 23.32 2.06
C SER A 246 -24.12 22.28 0.92
N ASN A 247 -23.45 22.58 -0.19
CA ASN A 247 -23.40 21.71 -1.38
C ASN A 247 -22.15 20.86 -1.44
N GLY A 248 -21.18 21.07 -0.55
CA GLY A 248 -19.93 20.33 -0.45
C GLY A 248 -19.13 20.74 0.78
N SER A 249 -18.03 20.05 1.01
CA SER A 249 -17.14 20.31 2.13
C SER A 249 -15.69 20.02 1.77
N LYS A 250 -14.79 20.75 2.43
CA LYS A 250 -13.36 20.42 2.39
C LYS A 250 -13.15 19.03 2.99
N LYS A 251 -12.42 18.19 2.30
CA LYS A 251 -12.14 16.81 2.72
C LYS A 251 -10.67 16.46 2.55
N VAL A 252 -10.14 15.73 3.51
CA VAL A 252 -8.82 15.12 3.42
C VAL A 252 -9.01 13.64 3.13
N ASN A 253 -8.43 13.18 2.04
CA ASN A 253 -8.42 11.77 1.65
C ASN A 253 -7.00 11.23 1.68
N PHE A 254 -6.89 9.93 1.96
CA PHE A 254 -5.63 9.20 1.92
C PHE A 254 -5.72 8.08 0.87
N LYS A 255 -4.63 7.82 0.15
CA LYS A 255 -4.52 6.65 -0.70
C LYS A 255 -4.38 5.37 0.11
N LEU A 256 -3.79 5.49 1.31
CA LEU A 256 -3.66 4.40 2.28
C LEU A 256 -5.04 3.81 2.57
N ARG A 257 -5.13 2.48 2.64
CA ARG A 257 -6.34 1.74 2.97
C ARG A 257 -6.12 0.88 4.20
N ASP A 258 -7.22 0.52 4.85
CA ASP A 258 -7.16 -0.43 5.95
C ASP A 258 -6.50 -1.74 5.51
N TRP A 259 -5.69 -2.27 6.39
CA TRP A 259 -4.88 -3.44 6.12
C TRP A 259 -5.67 -4.71 6.37
N GLY A 260 -6.02 -5.44 5.31
CA GLY A 260 -6.65 -6.76 5.39
C GLY A 260 -5.67 -7.81 5.90
N VAL A 261 -5.95 -8.35 7.09
CA VAL A 261 -5.04 -9.28 7.78
C VAL A 261 -5.46 -10.75 7.71
N SER A 262 -6.62 -11.06 7.20
CA SER A 262 -7.13 -12.44 7.05
C SER A 262 -6.40 -13.20 5.95
N ARG A 263 -5.96 -14.42 6.26
CA ARG A 263 -5.36 -15.35 5.30
C ARG A 263 -5.97 -16.74 5.45
N GLN A 264 -6.48 -17.28 4.34
CA GLN A 264 -7.06 -18.62 4.22
C GLN A 264 -5.95 -19.64 4.02
N ARG A 265 -5.10 -19.80 5.04
CA ARG A 265 -3.95 -20.71 5.01
C ARG A 265 -3.58 -21.18 6.41
N TYR A 266 -2.93 -22.32 6.48
CA TYR A 266 -2.45 -22.91 7.74
C TYR A 266 -1.39 -22.06 8.43
N TRP A 267 -0.38 -21.57 7.66
CA TRP A 267 0.76 -20.85 8.20
C TRP A 267 0.40 -19.41 8.58
N GLY A 268 0.46 -19.11 9.87
CA GLY A 268 0.20 -17.81 10.46
C GLY A 268 -0.30 -17.96 11.90
N ALA A 269 -0.42 -16.84 12.63
CA ALA A 269 -1.07 -16.84 13.93
C ALA A 269 -2.60 -16.94 13.75
N PRO A 270 -3.29 -17.87 14.43
CA PRO A 270 -4.74 -17.93 14.41
C PRO A 270 -5.37 -16.63 14.90
N ILE A 271 -6.43 -16.20 14.24
CA ILE A 271 -7.21 -15.03 14.68
C ILE A 271 -8.08 -15.46 15.87
N PRO A 272 -7.95 -14.84 17.06
CA PRO A 272 -8.56 -15.33 18.28
C PRO A 272 -10.03 -14.91 18.40
N PHE A 273 -10.85 -15.29 17.43
CA PHE A 273 -12.30 -15.06 17.43
C PHE A 273 -13.08 -16.37 17.27
N VAL A 274 -14.32 -16.33 17.73
CA VAL A 274 -15.26 -17.44 17.66
C VAL A 274 -16.59 -16.95 17.09
N HIS A 275 -17.12 -17.67 16.12
CA HIS A 275 -18.44 -17.42 15.50
C HIS A 275 -19.51 -18.20 16.25
N CYS A 276 -20.34 -17.51 17.01
CA CYS A 276 -21.47 -18.09 17.76
C CYS A 276 -22.78 -17.71 17.09
N LYS A 277 -23.67 -18.68 16.89
CA LYS A 277 -25.01 -18.43 16.30
C LYS A 277 -25.86 -17.45 17.12
N THR A 278 -25.72 -17.47 18.46
CA THR A 278 -26.49 -16.61 19.38
C THR A 278 -25.78 -15.28 19.65
N CYS A 279 -24.44 -15.28 19.83
CA CYS A 279 -23.69 -14.11 20.29
C CYS A 279 -23.00 -13.35 19.15
N GLY A 280 -23.02 -13.87 17.92
CA GLY A 280 -22.27 -13.33 16.79
C GLY A 280 -20.77 -13.60 16.90
N LEU A 281 -19.95 -12.66 16.50
CA LEU A 281 -18.50 -12.71 16.60
C LEU A 281 -18.06 -12.39 18.04
N VAL A 282 -17.32 -13.30 18.67
CA VAL A 282 -16.88 -13.21 20.07
C VAL A 282 -15.37 -13.38 20.15
N PRO A 283 -14.63 -12.49 20.81
CA PRO A 283 -13.19 -12.71 21.04
C PRO A 283 -12.96 -13.91 21.99
N GLU A 284 -11.87 -14.63 21.77
CA GLU A 284 -11.44 -15.69 22.67
C GLU A 284 -11.04 -15.10 24.05
N LYS A 285 -11.20 -15.87 25.11
CA LYS A 285 -10.79 -15.45 26.45
C LYS A 285 -9.28 -15.43 26.58
N LEU A 286 -8.74 -14.52 27.37
CA LEU A 286 -7.30 -14.41 27.61
C LEU A 286 -6.68 -15.71 28.16
N GLU A 287 -7.43 -16.42 29.01
CA GLU A 287 -7.00 -17.69 29.62
C GLU A 287 -6.87 -18.84 28.59
N ASN A 288 -7.49 -18.69 27.42
CA ASN A 288 -7.42 -19.68 26.34
C ASN A 288 -6.39 -19.32 25.27
N LEU A 289 -5.64 -18.24 25.47
CA LEU A 289 -4.56 -17.84 24.55
C LEU A 289 -3.22 -18.48 24.96
N PRO A 290 -2.36 -18.81 24.00
CA PRO A 290 -2.53 -18.68 22.56
C PRO A 290 -3.47 -19.73 21.96
N VAL A 291 -4.23 -19.37 20.91
CA VAL A 291 -4.93 -20.35 20.10
C VAL A 291 -3.88 -21.15 19.32
N ALA A 292 -3.67 -22.41 19.70
CA ALA A 292 -2.67 -23.26 19.06
C ALA A 292 -3.18 -23.84 17.72
N LEU A 293 -2.30 -23.89 16.73
CA LEU A 293 -2.56 -24.60 15.47
C LEU A 293 -2.57 -26.11 15.70
N PRO A 294 -3.43 -26.89 15.02
CA PRO A 294 -3.39 -28.35 15.05
C PRO A 294 -2.17 -28.86 14.29
N PHE A 295 -1.58 -29.95 14.75
CA PHE A 295 -0.43 -30.59 14.09
C PHE A 295 -0.83 -31.67 13.06
N ASP A 296 -2.08 -32.15 13.15
CA ASP A 296 -2.65 -33.19 12.33
C ASP A 296 -3.44 -32.63 11.12
N VAL A 297 -2.91 -31.60 10.49
CA VAL A 297 -3.50 -30.94 9.33
C VAL A 297 -3.09 -31.61 8.05
N GLU A 298 -4.07 -31.98 7.23
CA GLU A 298 -3.85 -32.43 5.88
C GLU A 298 -3.88 -31.23 4.91
N ILE A 299 -2.80 -31.04 4.15
CA ILE A 299 -2.67 -29.99 3.14
C ILE A 299 -2.95 -30.58 1.76
N THR A 300 -4.20 -30.58 1.35
CA THR A 300 -4.66 -31.15 0.07
C THR A 300 -4.43 -30.20 -1.12
N GLY A 301 -4.18 -28.91 -0.86
CA GLY A 301 -4.14 -27.85 -1.88
C GLY A 301 -5.52 -27.29 -2.23
N GLU A 302 -6.59 -27.79 -1.65
CA GLU A 302 -7.97 -27.32 -1.83
C GLU A 302 -8.47 -26.59 -0.56
N GLY A 303 -9.01 -25.39 -0.72
CA GLY A 303 -9.63 -24.63 0.36
C GLY A 303 -8.67 -24.21 1.48
N ASN A 304 -9.25 -23.80 2.61
CA ASN A 304 -8.50 -23.45 3.82
C ASN A 304 -8.31 -24.72 4.68
N PRO A 305 -7.07 -25.19 4.93
CA PRO A 305 -6.82 -26.42 5.68
C PRO A 305 -7.41 -26.41 7.10
N LEU A 306 -7.48 -25.25 7.76
CA LEU A 306 -8.08 -25.12 9.09
C LEU A 306 -9.61 -25.21 9.05
N ASP A 307 -10.24 -24.72 7.98
CA ASP A 307 -11.69 -24.88 7.80
C ASP A 307 -12.07 -26.31 7.45
N LEU A 308 -11.19 -27.03 6.77
CA LEU A 308 -11.39 -28.44 6.45
C LEU A 308 -11.11 -29.37 7.64
N HIS A 309 -10.42 -28.88 8.69
CA HIS A 309 -10.05 -29.71 9.84
C HIS A 309 -11.30 -30.22 10.60
N PRO A 310 -11.41 -31.52 10.86
CA PRO A 310 -12.67 -32.13 11.34
C PRO A 310 -13.06 -31.70 12.76
N THR A 311 -12.10 -31.38 13.62
CA THR A 311 -12.35 -31.14 15.04
C THR A 311 -11.87 -29.77 15.53
N TRP A 312 -10.72 -29.27 15.09
CA TRP A 312 -10.08 -28.08 15.62
C TRP A 312 -10.94 -26.81 15.58
N LYS A 313 -11.75 -26.63 14.54
CA LYS A 313 -12.62 -25.47 14.38
C LYS A 313 -13.83 -25.49 15.33
N HIS A 314 -14.19 -26.64 15.89
CA HIS A 314 -15.33 -26.76 16.78
C HIS A 314 -14.94 -26.42 18.23
N CYS A 315 -15.66 -25.49 18.85
CA CYS A 315 -15.37 -25.03 20.18
C CYS A 315 -16.65 -24.60 20.90
N SER A 316 -16.53 -24.26 22.20
CA SER A 316 -17.59 -23.61 22.96
C SER A 316 -17.45 -22.10 22.86
N CYS A 317 -18.59 -21.40 22.75
CA CYS A 317 -18.61 -19.94 22.75
C CYS A 317 -18.07 -19.39 24.08
N PRO A 318 -17.05 -18.49 24.06
CA PRO A 318 -16.47 -17.91 25.27
C PRO A 318 -17.48 -17.12 26.11
N LYS A 319 -18.57 -16.62 25.51
CA LYS A 319 -19.58 -15.79 26.17
C LYS A 319 -20.76 -16.60 26.73
N CYS A 320 -21.32 -17.54 25.97
CA CYS A 320 -22.54 -18.26 26.38
C CYS A 320 -22.36 -19.77 26.55
N GLY A 321 -21.22 -20.34 26.27
CA GLY A 321 -20.91 -21.77 26.42
C GLY A 321 -21.53 -22.67 25.35
N GLN A 322 -22.38 -22.17 24.45
CA GLN A 322 -22.97 -22.97 23.38
C GLN A 322 -21.94 -23.37 22.31
N SER A 323 -22.27 -24.42 21.55
CA SER A 323 -21.46 -24.86 20.41
C SER A 323 -21.25 -23.70 19.42
N ALA A 324 -19.99 -23.51 19.01
CA ALA A 324 -19.55 -22.42 18.16
C ALA A 324 -18.43 -22.88 17.22
N ILE A 325 -18.07 -22.04 16.27
CA ILE A 325 -17.00 -22.29 15.30
C ILE A 325 -15.88 -21.29 15.55
N ARG A 326 -14.66 -21.79 15.74
CA ARG A 326 -13.45 -20.98 15.80
C ARG A 326 -13.19 -20.34 14.45
N GLU A 327 -12.61 -19.14 14.45
CA GLU A 327 -12.10 -18.51 13.23
C GLU A 327 -11.01 -19.40 12.62
N THR A 328 -11.11 -19.65 11.33
CA THR A 328 -10.20 -20.52 10.58
C THR A 328 -9.16 -19.75 9.77
N ASP A 329 -9.33 -18.44 9.63
CA ASP A 329 -8.32 -17.59 9.05
C ASP A 329 -7.14 -17.39 10.01
N THR A 330 -5.95 -17.26 9.44
CA THR A 330 -4.75 -16.85 10.17
C THR A 330 -4.39 -15.42 9.82
N LEU A 331 -3.65 -14.77 10.71
CA LEU A 331 -3.14 -13.42 10.49
C LEU A 331 -2.09 -13.42 9.38
N ASP A 332 -2.07 -12.36 8.59
CA ASP A 332 -0.95 -12.03 7.71
C ASP A 332 0.35 -12.06 8.51
N THR A 333 1.39 -12.68 7.97
CA THR A 333 2.70 -12.80 8.66
C THR A 333 3.35 -11.46 8.97
N PHE A 334 3.00 -10.40 8.25
CA PHE A 334 3.42 -9.04 8.60
C PHE A 334 2.87 -8.55 9.94
N VAL A 335 1.79 -9.13 10.47
CA VAL A 335 1.29 -8.77 11.80
C VAL A 335 2.35 -9.07 12.86
N GLN A 336 2.91 -10.28 12.86
CA GLN A 336 3.97 -10.64 13.82
C GLN A 336 5.24 -9.84 13.59
N SER A 337 5.64 -9.61 12.36
CA SER A 337 6.84 -8.83 12.05
C SER A 337 6.69 -7.34 12.42
N SER A 338 5.46 -6.86 12.64
CA SER A 338 5.21 -5.46 13.00
C SER A 338 5.45 -5.13 14.47
N TRP A 339 5.64 -6.13 15.33
CA TRP A 339 5.83 -5.91 16.78
C TRP A 339 6.84 -6.86 17.45
N TYR A 340 7.46 -7.80 16.72
CA TYR A 340 8.36 -8.81 17.28
C TYR A 340 9.51 -8.21 18.08
N PHE A 341 10.00 -7.02 17.71
CA PHE A 341 11.08 -6.32 18.40
C PHE A 341 10.68 -5.93 19.84
N LEU A 342 9.42 -5.57 20.08
CA LEU A 342 8.89 -5.35 21.44
C LEU A 342 8.82 -6.65 22.23
N ARG A 343 8.46 -7.76 21.56
CA ARG A 343 8.50 -9.09 22.18
C ARG A 343 9.92 -9.47 22.57
N TYR A 344 10.90 -9.20 21.73
CA TYR A 344 12.31 -9.49 22.02
C TYR A 344 12.89 -8.59 23.12
N ALA A 345 12.42 -7.35 23.23
CA ALA A 345 12.76 -6.48 24.36
C ALA A 345 12.28 -7.03 25.70
N THR A 346 11.17 -7.77 25.72
CA THR A 346 10.61 -8.38 26.94
C THR A 346 11.50 -9.51 27.46
N ASN A 347 11.85 -9.46 28.76
CA ASN A 347 12.63 -10.51 29.41
C ASN A 347 11.98 -11.89 29.19
N HIS A 348 12.75 -12.87 28.71
CA HIS A 348 12.25 -14.21 28.39
C HIS A 348 11.54 -14.91 29.56
N LYS A 349 11.87 -14.60 30.80
CA LYS A 349 11.19 -15.14 32.00
C LYS A 349 9.75 -14.66 32.14
N LYS A 350 9.41 -13.52 31.51
CA LYS A 350 8.05 -12.94 31.50
C LYS A 350 7.21 -13.42 30.30
N TRP A 351 7.78 -14.13 29.35
CA TRP A 351 7.09 -14.47 28.09
C TRP A 351 5.81 -15.29 28.24
N GLN A 352 5.70 -16.08 29.30
CA GLN A 352 4.50 -16.86 29.58
C GLN A 352 3.38 -16.06 30.27
N THR A 353 3.72 -14.96 30.90
CA THR A 353 2.78 -14.14 31.70
C THR A 353 2.47 -12.80 31.02
N GLU A 354 3.45 -12.26 30.29
CA GLU A 354 3.34 -10.96 29.62
C GLU A 354 3.68 -11.11 28.14
N GLY A 355 2.77 -10.71 27.27
CA GLY A 355 3.03 -10.68 25.82
C GLY A 355 4.11 -9.66 25.47
N ILE A 356 3.99 -8.46 26.02
CA ILE A 356 4.95 -7.35 25.97
C ILE A 356 5.03 -6.77 27.39
N SER A 357 6.22 -6.71 27.96
CA SER A 357 6.47 -6.00 29.22
C SER A 357 6.70 -4.52 28.94
N LYS A 358 5.83 -3.67 29.48
CA LYS A 358 5.96 -2.21 29.31
C LYS A 358 7.29 -1.71 29.89
N GLU A 359 7.68 -2.17 31.09
CA GLU A 359 8.93 -1.78 31.75
C GLU A 359 10.15 -2.10 30.89
N ASP A 360 10.22 -3.33 30.36
CA ASP A 360 11.31 -3.77 29.50
C ASP A 360 11.29 -3.03 28.17
N SER A 361 10.09 -2.81 27.58
CA SER A 361 9.91 -2.01 26.36
C SER A 361 10.41 -0.59 26.56
N ASP A 362 10.00 0.10 27.62
CA ASP A 362 10.39 1.48 27.88
C ASP A 362 11.90 1.64 28.14
N TYR A 363 12.56 0.56 28.61
CA TYR A 363 14.01 0.54 28.79
C TYR A 363 14.79 0.34 27.48
N TRP A 364 14.34 -0.61 26.63
CA TRP A 364 15.08 -1.01 25.43
C TRP A 364 14.72 -0.25 24.16
N MET A 365 13.50 0.28 24.07
CA MET A 365 13.04 0.98 22.88
C MET A 365 13.46 2.47 22.89
N ASP A 366 13.64 3.12 21.75
CA ASP A 366 13.49 2.61 20.39
C ASP A 366 14.75 1.84 19.98
N VAL A 367 14.63 0.91 18.99
CA VAL A 367 15.80 0.20 18.45
C VAL A 367 16.81 1.18 17.87
N ASP A 368 18.06 1.14 18.34
CA ASP A 368 19.08 2.14 17.97
C ASP A 368 19.46 2.11 16.49
N GLN A 369 19.59 0.91 15.91
CA GLN A 369 19.92 0.73 14.50
C GLN A 369 19.12 -0.45 13.92
N TYR A 370 18.34 -0.18 12.89
CA TYR A 370 17.59 -1.20 12.14
C TYR A 370 18.16 -1.34 10.74
N ILE A 371 18.29 -2.58 10.26
CA ILE A 371 18.92 -2.88 8.97
C ILE A 371 18.02 -3.83 8.19
N GLY A 372 17.73 -3.51 6.93
CA GLY A 372 16.91 -4.36 6.07
C GLY A 372 16.87 -3.89 4.63
N GLY A 373 16.10 -4.57 3.78
CA GLY A 373 15.92 -4.20 2.38
C GLY A 373 14.94 -3.04 2.20
N ILE A 374 15.18 -2.22 1.17
CA ILE A 374 14.33 -1.07 0.85
C ILE A 374 12.92 -1.49 0.40
N GLU A 375 12.73 -2.70 -0.08
CA GLU A 375 11.44 -3.26 -0.47
C GLU A 375 10.40 -3.28 0.66
N HIS A 376 10.87 -3.20 1.91
CA HIS A 376 10.03 -3.14 3.10
C HIS A 376 9.55 -1.73 3.47
N ALA A 377 9.96 -0.69 2.73
CA ALA A 377 9.65 0.70 3.05
C ALA A 377 8.15 0.96 3.29
N ILE A 378 7.30 0.43 2.40
CA ILE A 378 5.83 0.61 2.43
C ILE A 378 5.06 -0.63 2.94
N LEU A 379 5.77 -1.66 3.38
CA LEU A 379 5.21 -2.89 3.96
C LEU A 379 5.60 -2.96 5.43
N HIS A 380 6.58 -3.81 5.77
CA HIS A 380 7.01 -4.04 7.15
C HIS A 380 7.32 -2.76 7.93
N LEU A 381 8.08 -1.81 7.34
CA LEU A 381 8.46 -0.59 8.06
C LEU A 381 7.26 0.31 8.36
N LEU A 382 6.33 0.45 7.43
CA LEU A 382 5.10 1.22 7.68
C LEU A 382 4.21 0.54 8.72
N TYR A 383 4.07 -0.79 8.63
CA TYR A 383 3.28 -1.55 9.59
C TYR A 383 3.91 -1.57 10.98
N ALA A 384 5.24 -1.63 11.10
CA ALA A 384 5.94 -1.53 12.38
C ALA A 384 5.71 -0.18 13.05
N ARG A 385 5.76 0.93 12.27
CA ARG A 385 5.42 2.27 12.77
C ARG A 385 3.98 2.34 13.26
N PHE A 386 3.05 1.83 12.47
CA PHE A 386 1.63 1.77 12.82
C PHE A 386 1.39 0.96 14.12
N PHE A 387 1.93 -0.26 14.20
CA PHE A 387 1.78 -1.10 15.39
C PHE A 387 2.38 -0.46 16.63
N THR A 388 3.52 0.20 16.53
CA THR A 388 4.13 0.93 17.65
C THR A 388 3.18 1.99 18.20
N LYS A 389 2.51 2.76 17.32
CA LYS A 389 1.52 3.77 17.73
C LYS A 389 0.29 3.14 18.40
N VAL A 390 -0.23 2.06 17.84
CA VAL A 390 -1.36 1.31 18.44
C VAL A 390 -0.98 0.75 19.81
N LEU A 391 0.20 0.13 19.95
CA LEU A 391 0.66 -0.45 21.21
C LEU A 391 0.97 0.63 22.24
N LYS A 392 1.40 1.82 21.81
CA LYS A 392 1.50 2.99 22.69
C LYS A 392 0.13 3.42 23.23
N ASP A 393 -0.86 3.56 22.36
CA ASP A 393 -2.22 3.94 22.76
C ASP A 393 -2.85 2.90 23.71
N LEU A 394 -2.48 1.63 23.55
CA LEU A 394 -2.88 0.54 24.43
C LEU A 394 -2.03 0.44 25.71
N GLY A 395 -1.00 1.25 25.89
CA GLY A 395 -0.17 1.32 27.10
C GLY A 395 0.94 0.27 27.20
N TYR A 396 1.31 -0.41 26.11
CA TYR A 396 2.39 -1.41 26.09
C TYR A 396 3.78 -0.82 25.89
N THR A 397 3.90 0.42 25.43
CA THR A 397 5.17 1.12 25.23
C THR A 397 4.95 2.63 25.28
N ASN A 398 5.99 3.41 25.55
CA ASN A 398 5.98 4.87 25.41
C ASN A 398 6.57 5.35 24.07
N SER A 399 7.12 4.43 23.27
CA SER A 399 7.77 4.75 21.99
C SER A 399 6.78 5.30 20.95
N ASN A 400 7.18 6.33 20.23
CA ASN A 400 6.41 6.86 19.09
C ASN A 400 6.76 6.16 17.77
N GLU A 401 8.05 5.80 17.62
CA GLU A 401 8.59 5.14 16.44
C GLU A 401 9.38 3.91 16.86
N PRO A 402 9.39 2.84 16.05
CA PRO A 402 10.06 1.59 16.46
C PRO A 402 11.59 1.66 16.38
N PHE A 403 12.13 2.45 15.45
CA PHE A 403 13.54 2.43 15.09
C PHE A 403 14.10 3.85 15.03
N LYS A 404 15.15 4.15 15.79
CA LYS A 404 15.83 5.45 15.77
C LYS A 404 16.52 5.69 14.44
N ARG A 405 17.30 4.73 13.96
CA ARG A 405 18.05 4.82 12.71
C ARG A 405 17.75 3.63 11.81
N LEU A 406 17.62 3.89 10.53
CA LEU A 406 17.39 2.88 9.50
C LEU A 406 18.53 2.89 8.49
N LEU A 407 19.10 1.72 8.22
CA LEU A 407 19.95 1.46 7.09
C LEU A 407 19.19 0.56 6.10
N THR A 408 18.92 1.06 4.90
CA THR A 408 18.38 0.23 3.82
C THR A 408 19.50 -0.34 2.97
N GLN A 409 19.51 -1.67 2.85
CA GLN A 409 20.49 -2.37 2.00
C GLN A 409 20.06 -2.28 0.54
N GLY A 410 21.06 -2.10 -0.33
CA GLY A 410 20.88 -2.19 -1.78
C GLY A 410 20.57 -3.61 -2.22
N MET A 411 19.97 -3.76 -3.40
CA MET A 411 19.66 -5.07 -3.98
C MET A 411 20.96 -5.77 -4.40
N VAL A 412 20.98 -7.10 -4.20
CA VAL A 412 21.98 -7.96 -4.80
C VAL A 412 21.46 -8.45 -6.15
N LEU A 413 22.14 -8.06 -7.20
CA LEU A 413 21.82 -8.41 -8.57
C LEU A 413 22.78 -9.51 -9.06
N LYS A 414 22.33 -10.34 -9.99
CA LYS A 414 23.17 -11.23 -10.77
C LYS A 414 22.71 -11.19 -12.22
N ASP A 415 23.65 -10.98 -13.13
CA ASP A 415 23.37 -10.82 -14.56
C ASP A 415 22.41 -9.64 -14.83
N GLY A 416 22.59 -8.52 -14.11
CA GLY A 416 21.78 -7.30 -14.23
C GLY A 416 20.35 -7.41 -13.72
N ALA A 417 20.01 -8.49 -13.01
CA ALA A 417 18.66 -8.71 -12.52
C ALA A 417 18.64 -9.16 -11.05
N LYS A 418 17.53 -8.81 -10.34
CA LYS A 418 17.27 -9.33 -8.99
C LYS A 418 17.32 -10.86 -9.03
N MET A 419 18.03 -11.46 -8.07
CA MET A 419 18.10 -12.91 -7.91
C MET A 419 16.71 -13.48 -7.64
N SER A 420 16.30 -14.49 -8.40
CA SER A 420 15.06 -15.23 -8.17
C SER A 420 15.17 -16.68 -8.66
N LYS A 421 14.50 -17.59 -7.97
CA LYS A 421 14.46 -19.02 -8.36
C LYS A 421 13.87 -19.22 -9.76
N SER A 422 12.87 -18.40 -10.14
CA SER A 422 12.24 -18.45 -11.46
C SER A 422 13.16 -18.02 -12.60
N LYS A 423 14.17 -17.19 -12.32
CA LYS A 423 15.18 -16.76 -13.30
C LYS A 423 16.42 -17.66 -13.32
N GLY A 424 16.56 -18.57 -12.34
CA GLY A 424 17.72 -19.45 -12.24
C GLY A 424 19.04 -18.75 -11.91
N ASN A 425 18.99 -17.46 -11.49
CA ASN A 425 20.19 -16.64 -11.20
C ASN A 425 20.48 -16.51 -9.70
N VAL A 426 20.01 -17.46 -8.88
CA VAL A 426 20.27 -17.50 -7.45
C VAL A 426 21.66 -18.03 -7.17
N VAL A 427 22.39 -17.39 -6.25
CA VAL A 427 23.61 -17.92 -5.66
C VAL A 427 23.26 -18.60 -4.35
N ASP A 428 23.56 -19.90 -4.27
CA ASP A 428 23.34 -20.68 -3.06
C ASP A 428 24.49 -20.41 -2.06
N PRO A 429 24.20 -19.87 -0.87
CA PRO A 429 25.21 -19.60 0.14
C PRO A 429 25.95 -20.88 0.60
N ASP A 430 25.29 -22.03 0.65
CA ASP A 430 25.91 -23.28 1.11
C ASP A 430 27.00 -23.74 0.15
N ILE A 431 26.74 -23.70 -1.14
CA ILE A 431 27.74 -24.01 -2.19
C ILE A 431 28.93 -23.03 -2.11
N LEU A 432 28.65 -21.76 -1.89
CA LEU A 432 29.67 -20.74 -1.76
C LEU A 432 30.56 -20.96 -0.52
N ILE A 433 29.93 -21.25 0.62
CA ILE A 433 30.60 -21.50 1.91
C ILE A 433 31.43 -22.79 1.83
N GLU A 434 30.90 -23.85 1.23
CA GLU A 434 31.63 -25.11 1.05
C GLU A 434 32.89 -24.89 0.20
N LYS A 435 32.79 -24.10 -0.89
CA LYS A 435 33.91 -23.89 -1.81
C LYS A 435 34.96 -22.91 -1.27
N TYR A 436 34.54 -21.82 -0.64
CA TYR A 436 35.40 -20.69 -0.31
C TYR A 436 35.49 -20.36 1.18
N GLY A 437 34.64 -20.96 2.00
CA GLY A 437 34.51 -20.66 3.43
C GLY A 437 33.60 -19.45 3.71
N ALA A 438 33.01 -19.45 4.89
CA ALA A 438 32.07 -18.41 5.34
C ALA A 438 32.70 -17.01 5.41
N ASP A 439 33.96 -16.92 5.83
CA ASP A 439 34.66 -15.62 5.94
C ASP A 439 34.90 -14.96 4.58
N THR A 440 35.09 -15.76 3.54
CA THR A 440 35.19 -15.25 2.16
C THR A 440 33.88 -14.65 1.68
N ALA A 441 32.76 -15.34 1.91
CA ALA A 441 31.43 -14.86 1.56
C ALA A 441 31.11 -13.55 2.29
N ARG A 442 31.34 -13.51 3.59
CA ARG A 442 31.11 -12.32 4.44
C ARG A 442 31.97 -11.14 4.02
N MET A 443 33.28 -11.37 3.80
CA MET A 443 34.20 -10.33 3.35
C MET A 443 33.80 -9.78 1.99
N PHE A 444 33.45 -10.67 1.03
CA PHE A 444 33.02 -10.24 -0.30
C PHE A 444 31.82 -9.31 -0.23
N ILE A 445 30.75 -9.70 0.48
CA ILE A 445 29.53 -8.90 0.59
C ILE A 445 29.81 -7.53 1.21
N LEU A 446 30.65 -7.47 2.24
CA LEU A 446 30.96 -6.21 2.93
C LEU A 446 31.89 -5.30 2.12
N PHE A 447 32.73 -5.86 1.26
CA PHE A 447 33.75 -5.12 0.51
C PHE A 447 33.28 -4.71 -0.89
N ALA A 448 32.41 -5.49 -1.53
CA ALA A 448 32.10 -5.34 -2.95
C ALA A 448 31.28 -4.06 -3.26
N ALA A 449 30.44 -3.62 -2.31
CA ALA A 449 29.72 -2.34 -2.42
C ALA A 449 29.38 -1.76 -1.04
N PRO A 450 29.24 -0.42 -0.92
CA PRO A 450 28.64 0.16 0.29
C PRO A 450 27.24 -0.44 0.54
N PRO A 451 26.86 -0.68 1.79
CA PRO A 451 25.59 -1.36 2.12
C PRO A 451 24.34 -0.75 1.48
N THR A 452 24.34 0.56 1.23
CA THR A 452 23.21 1.29 0.64
C THR A 452 23.17 1.24 -0.90
N LYS A 453 24.18 0.68 -1.54
CA LYS A 453 24.27 0.58 -3.00
C LYS A 453 23.94 -0.82 -3.49
N GLU A 454 23.46 -0.91 -4.72
CA GLU A 454 23.29 -2.20 -5.38
C GLU A 454 24.63 -2.91 -5.55
N LEU A 455 24.60 -4.22 -5.32
CA LEU A 455 25.73 -5.11 -5.48
C LEU A 455 25.50 -6.01 -6.69
N GLU A 456 26.29 -5.87 -7.74
CA GLU A 456 26.32 -6.86 -8.83
C GLU A 456 27.22 -8.03 -8.42
N TRP A 457 26.62 -9.22 -8.35
CA TRP A 457 27.34 -10.43 -7.98
C TRP A 457 28.36 -10.83 -9.04
N ASN A 458 29.57 -11.08 -8.59
CA ASN A 458 30.69 -11.45 -9.48
C ASN A 458 31.51 -12.60 -8.86
N ASP A 459 31.46 -13.78 -9.46
CA ASP A 459 32.15 -14.98 -8.96
C ASP A 459 33.67 -14.82 -8.94
N SER A 460 34.27 -14.07 -9.89
CA SER A 460 35.70 -13.84 -9.92
C SER A 460 36.16 -12.91 -8.79
N ALA A 461 35.33 -11.98 -8.36
CA ALA A 461 35.60 -11.11 -7.22
C ALA A 461 35.52 -11.88 -5.89
N VAL A 462 34.64 -12.89 -5.78
CA VAL A 462 34.62 -13.82 -4.65
C VAL A 462 35.94 -14.60 -4.54
N GLU A 463 36.44 -15.11 -5.66
CA GLU A 463 37.75 -15.79 -5.71
C GLU A 463 38.90 -14.87 -5.31
N GLY A 464 38.82 -13.59 -5.69
CA GLY A 464 39.77 -12.57 -5.26
C GLY A 464 39.82 -12.37 -3.75
N ALA A 465 38.62 -12.29 -3.10
CA ALA A 465 38.50 -12.22 -1.66
C ALA A 465 39.07 -13.46 -0.95
N TYR A 466 38.79 -14.66 -1.48
CA TYR A 466 39.35 -15.92 -0.99
C TYR A 466 40.90 -15.92 -1.01
N LYS A 467 41.49 -15.56 -2.15
CA LYS A 467 42.94 -15.48 -2.28
C LYS A 467 43.56 -14.46 -1.32
N PHE A 468 42.88 -13.36 -1.06
CA PHE A 468 43.29 -12.37 -0.08
C PHE A 468 43.29 -12.94 1.34
N ILE A 469 42.17 -13.52 1.79
CA ILE A 469 42.03 -14.10 3.13
C ILE A 469 43.08 -15.19 3.36
N LYS A 470 43.27 -16.08 2.37
CA LYS A 470 44.26 -17.16 2.46
C LYS A 470 45.68 -16.62 2.65
N ARG A 471 46.12 -15.67 1.82
CA ARG A 471 47.42 -15.02 1.95
C ARG A 471 47.60 -14.26 3.27
N PHE A 472 46.54 -13.58 3.72
CA PHE A 472 46.55 -12.88 4.99
C PHE A 472 46.75 -13.86 6.16
N TYR A 473 45.99 -14.94 6.17
CA TYR A 473 46.04 -16.00 7.19
C TYR A 473 47.41 -16.67 7.24
N GLU A 474 47.95 -17.08 6.08
CA GLU A 474 49.30 -17.69 5.97
C GLU A 474 50.36 -16.73 6.51
N ARG A 475 50.26 -15.45 6.17
CA ARG A 475 51.23 -14.45 6.63
C ARG A 475 51.09 -14.18 8.15
N ALA A 476 49.87 -14.12 8.68
CA ALA A 476 49.65 -13.96 10.12
C ALA A 476 50.19 -15.14 10.95
N ILE A 477 50.00 -16.39 10.45
CA ILE A 477 50.58 -17.59 11.11
C ILE A 477 52.09 -17.54 11.08
N ASN A 478 52.73 -17.20 9.98
CA ASN A 478 54.16 -17.09 9.89
C ASN A 478 54.73 -16.02 10.83
N ILE A 479 54.07 -14.87 10.94
CA ILE A 479 54.44 -13.82 11.88
C ILE A 479 54.30 -14.28 13.33
N THR A 480 53.21 -14.98 13.65
CA THR A 480 52.97 -15.44 15.03
C THR A 480 53.82 -16.62 15.44
N SER A 481 54.19 -17.52 14.52
CA SER A 481 55.06 -18.66 14.79
C SER A 481 56.56 -18.27 14.92
N ASP A 482 57.00 -17.32 14.07
CA ASP A 482 58.40 -16.90 14.03
C ASP A 482 58.63 -15.59 14.81
N GLY A 483 57.69 -14.66 14.79
CA GLY A 483 57.82 -13.32 15.33
C GLY A 483 57.71 -13.21 16.84
N LEU A 484 57.05 -14.17 17.53
CA LEU A 484 57.08 -14.21 19.01
C LEU A 484 58.46 -14.48 19.58
N LYS A 485 59.35 -15.04 18.77
CA LYS A 485 60.80 -15.20 19.11
C LYS A 485 61.57 -13.92 18.92
N GLU A 486 61.25 -13.12 17.90
CA GLU A 486 61.94 -11.84 17.58
C GLU A 486 61.37 -10.67 18.43
N PHE A 487 60.04 -10.60 18.65
CA PHE A 487 59.45 -9.53 19.47
C PHE A 487 59.93 -9.46 20.92
N LYS A 488 60.42 -10.56 21.48
CA LYS A 488 61.04 -10.57 22.82
C LYS A 488 62.36 -9.80 22.87
N ASN A 489 62.95 -9.45 21.74
CA ASN A 489 64.26 -8.79 21.63
C ASN A 489 64.19 -7.37 21.08
N ILE A 490 63.04 -6.82 20.78
CA ILE A 490 62.90 -5.46 20.29
C ILE A 490 62.70 -4.53 21.49
N SER A 491 63.66 -3.63 21.70
CA SER A 491 63.54 -2.58 22.73
C SER A 491 62.40 -1.59 22.31
N GLN A 492 61.72 -1.03 23.30
CA GLN A 492 60.64 -0.05 23.09
C GLN A 492 61.09 1.16 22.24
N ASP A 493 62.38 1.49 22.22
CA ASP A 493 62.95 2.60 21.43
C ASP A 493 62.98 2.34 19.91
N SER A 494 62.85 1.08 19.46
CA SER A 494 62.79 0.73 18.04
C SER A 494 61.37 0.73 17.42
N LEU A 495 60.34 0.91 18.25
CA LEU A 495 58.91 0.95 17.83
C LEU A 495 58.43 2.37 17.51
N SER A 496 59.27 3.40 17.76
CA SER A 496 58.95 4.82 17.53
C SER A 496 59.47 5.40 16.21
N LYS A 497 59.88 4.58 15.26
CA LYS A 497 60.18 4.91 13.89
C LYS A 497 59.28 4.06 12.96
#